data_e46192bbb462ba2afc7afebdeae05329
#
_entry.id   e46192bbb462ba2afc7afebdeae05329
#
_cell.length_a   1.000
_cell.length_b   1.000
_cell.length_c   1.000
_cell.angle_alpha   90.00
_cell.angle_beta   90.00
_cell.angle_gamma   90.00
#
_symmetry.space_group_name_H-M   'P 1'
#
loop_
_entity.id
_entity.type
_entity.pdbx_description
1 polymer ?
#
loop_
_entity_poly.entity_id
_entity_poly.type
_entity_poly.pdbx_seq_one_letter_code
_entity_poly.pdbx_strand_id
1 'polypeptide(L)'
;MHLNNYLNNKFLSLPLLAIFSGLLALSAFAAWDVQPKLGYNLTPLPKPVPAPGFTLEDMDEENHSLKDFHGKVVLMNFWATWCPPCRREMPSMERLYQKFNGDNFTVIAINQMEDGDHVFAYTGQLDVDPTFTILFDKDSKVSNSYRVSGLPTTFLIDKQGNIRYRAIGGREFDHPEVEKQIMQLMQE
;
A
#
# COMPACT_ATOMS: atom_id res chain seq x y z
N MET A 1 31.95 22.67 80.84
CA MET A 1 33.41 22.53 80.61
C MET A 1 33.59 22.02 79.15
N HIS A 2 34.09 22.90 78.31
CA HIS A 2 34.83 22.70 77.04
C HIS A 2 34.29 21.75 75.95
N LEU A 3 33.96 22.37 74.84
CA LEU A 3 34.69 22.70 73.55
C LEU A 3 34.66 21.54 72.60
N ASN A 4 34.46 21.59 71.35
CA ASN A 4 34.67 22.54 70.28
C ASN A 4 34.24 21.93 68.96
N ASN A 5 33.65 22.75 68.11
CA ASN A 5 33.73 22.81 66.65
C ASN A 5 34.49 21.72 65.93
N TYR A 6 33.84 21.19 64.86
CA TYR A 6 34.45 21.28 63.52
C TYR A 6 33.38 21.18 62.39
N LEU A 7 33.10 22.31 61.82
CA LEU A 7 32.48 22.41 60.48
C LEU A 7 33.47 21.86 59.45
N ASN A 8 33.05 20.96 58.62
CA ASN A 8 33.75 20.73 57.37
C ASN A 8 32.76 20.64 56.24
N ASN A 9 32.64 21.79 55.56
CA ASN A 9 32.03 22.01 54.28
C ASN A 9 32.76 21.16 53.23
N LYS A 10 32.13 20.13 52.69
CA LYS A 10 32.53 19.55 51.40
C LYS A 10 31.42 19.85 50.39
N PHE A 11 31.61 20.91 49.66
CA PHE A 11 30.96 21.15 48.38
C PHE A 11 31.35 20.00 47.46
N LEU A 12 30.40 19.07 47.20
CA LEU A 12 30.52 18.17 46.07
C LEU A 12 30.10 18.92 44.81
N SER A 13 31.08 19.32 44.05
CA SER A 13 30.95 19.75 42.69
C SER A 13 30.45 18.56 41.85
N LEU A 14 29.16 18.54 41.51
CA LEU A 14 28.65 17.67 40.47
C LEU A 14 29.21 18.12 39.12
N PRO A 15 29.77 17.22 38.30
CA PRO A 15 30.25 17.60 37.00
C PRO A 15 29.08 17.89 36.05
N LEU A 16 29.14 19.04 35.42
CA LEU A 16 28.25 19.55 34.35
C LEU A 16 28.30 18.73 33.03
N LEU A 17 28.74 17.49 33.09
CA LEU A 17 28.95 16.66 31.89
C LEU A 17 27.79 15.74 31.49
N ALA A 18 26.68 15.73 32.26
CA ALA A 18 25.58 14.80 31.99
C ALA A 18 24.43 15.40 31.15
N ILE A 19 24.46 16.69 30.80
CA ILE A 19 23.35 17.37 30.09
C ILE A 19 23.55 17.35 28.57
N PHE A 20 24.75 17.09 28.06
CA PHE A 20 25.04 17.14 26.62
C PHE A 20 24.77 15.86 25.86
N SER A 21 24.59 14.70 26.52
CA SER A 21 24.33 13.42 25.87
C SER A 21 22.84 13.16 25.57
N GLY A 22 21.93 13.92 26.20
CA GLY A 22 20.48 13.73 25.98
C GLY A 22 19.93 14.39 24.73
N LEU A 23 20.56 15.47 24.23
CA LEU A 23 20.06 16.16 23.02
C LEU A 23 20.44 15.49 21.70
N LEU A 24 21.49 14.68 21.68
CA LEU A 24 21.92 13.96 20.46
C LEU A 24 21.09 12.70 20.20
N ALA A 25 20.43 12.14 21.21
CA ALA A 25 19.59 10.94 21.05
C ALA A 25 18.20 11.25 20.47
N LEU A 26 17.66 12.49 20.69
CA LEU A 26 16.35 12.86 20.11
C LEU A 26 16.42 13.15 18.60
N SER A 27 17.56 13.57 18.08
CA SER A 27 17.71 13.84 16.64
C SER A 27 17.89 12.58 15.80
N ALA A 28 18.31 11.46 16.40
CA ALA A 28 18.45 10.19 15.69
C ALA A 28 17.12 9.46 15.49
N PHE A 29 16.13 9.68 16.36
CA PHE A 29 14.79 9.07 16.22
C PHE A 29 13.95 9.69 15.10
N ALA A 30 14.18 10.97 14.79
CA ALA A 30 13.43 11.65 13.71
C ALA A 30 13.90 11.25 12.30
N ALA A 31 15.07 10.63 12.16
CA ALA A 31 15.63 10.27 10.85
C ALA A 31 15.16 8.90 10.34
N TRP A 32 14.48 8.08 11.17
CA TRP A 32 14.06 6.72 10.80
C TRP A 32 12.69 6.65 10.12
N ASP A 33 11.93 7.75 10.12
CA ASP A 33 10.56 7.77 9.62
C ASP A 33 10.40 8.37 8.22
N VAL A 34 11.49 8.66 7.54
CA VAL A 34 11.46 9.10 6.13
C VAL A 34 11.36 7.86 5.25
N GLN A 35 10.13 7.34 5.09
CA GLN A 35 9.86 6.31 4.11
C GLN A 35 10.15 6.85 2.70
N PRO A 36 10.84 6.08 1.84
CA PRO A 36 11.06 6.51 0.47
C PRO A 36 9.72 6.78 -0.22
N LYS A 37 9.65 7.90 -0.93
CA LYS A 37 8.46 8.27 -1.69
C LYS A 37 8.14 7.20 -2.72
N LEU A 38 6.87 6.79 -2.83
CA LEU A 38 6.44 5.82 -3.84
C LEU A 38 6.57 6.42 -5.24
N GLY A 39 6.89 5.58 -6.22
CA GLY A 39 6.81 5.95 -7.63
C GLY A 39 5.36 6.08 -8.09
N TYR A 40 5.15 6.56 -9.32
CA TYR A 40 3.83 6.64 -9.94
C TYR A 40 3.79 6.05 -11.36
N ASN A 41 4.94 5.64 -11.91
CA ASN A 41 5.00 5.17 -13.30
C ASN A 41 4.36 3.79 -13.47
N LEU A 42 3.38 3.70 -14.36
CA LEU A 42 2.92 2.45 -14.94
C LEU A 42 3.60 2.25 -16.29
N THR A 43 4.26 1.11 -16.47
CA THR A 43 4.98 0.79 -17.72
C THR A 43 4.00 0.26 -18.76
N PRO A 44 3.86 0.90 -19.93
CA PRO A 44 3.01 0.39 -21.01
C PRO A 44 3.56 -0.93 -21.55
N LEU A 45 2.66 -1.86 -21.89
CA LEU A 45 3.03 -3.05 -22.63
C LEU A 45 3.22 -2.70 -24.11
N PRO A 46 4.15 -3.36 -24.83
CA PRO A 46 4.37 -3.11 -26.26
C PRO A 46 3.14 -3.34 -27.13
N LYS A 47 2.24 -4.22 -26.68
CA LYS A 47 0.93 -4.49 -27.27
C LYS A 47 -0.05 -4.92 -26.18
N PRO A 48 -1.38 -4.71 -26.36
CA PRO A 48 -2.39 -5.26 -25.48
C PRO A 48 -2.26 -6.77 -25.36
N VAL A 49 -2.41 -7.32 -24.15
CA VAL A 49 -2.35 -8.76 -23.87
C VAL A 49 -3.64 -9.16 -23.16
N PRO A 50 -4.40 -10.16 -23.66
CA PRO A 50 -5.57 -10.62 -22.95
C PRO A 50 -5.26 -10.98 -21.50
N ALA A 51 -6.01 -10.41 -20.56
CA ALA A 51 -5.86 -10.72 -19.14
C ALA A 51 -6.35 -12.14 -18.86
N PRO A 52 -5.60 -12.96 -18.10
CA PRO A 52 -6.07 -14.28 -17.69
C PRO A 52 -7.37 -14.16 -16.89
N GLY A 53 -8.36 -15.00 -17.25
CA GLY A 53 -9.61 -15.06 -16.49
C GLY A 53 -9.41 -15.65 -15.10
N PHE A 54 -10.25 -15.24 -14.17
CA PHE A 54 -10.32 -15.79 -12.82
C PHE A 54 -11.76 -15.80 -12.31
N THR A 55 -11.98 -16.54 -11.23
CA THR A 55 -13.14 -16.42 -10.34
C THR A 55 -12.61 -16.54 -8.92
N LEU A 56 -12.85 -15.51 -8.08
CA LEU A 56 -12.38 -15.41 -6.70
C LEU A 56 -13.52 -14.92 -5.81
N GLU A 57 -13.48 -15.30 -4.53
CA GLU A 57 -14.38 -14.80 -3.49
C GLU A 57 -13.93 -13.43 -2.98
N ASP A 58 -14.87 -12.61 -2.58
CA ASP A 58 -14.65 -11.36 -1.84
C ASP A 58 -14.80 -11.53 -0.32
N MET A 59 -14.92 -10.39 0.41
CA MET A 59 -15.10 -10.36 1.88
C MET A 59 -16.44 -10.92 2.34
N ASP A 60 -17.45 -10.92 1.48
CA ASP A 60 -18.81 -11.41 1.76
C ASP A 60 -19.03 -12.83 1.21
N GLU A 61 -17.94 -13.53 0.82
CA GLU A 61 -17.94 -14.87 0.19
C GLU A 61 -18.68 -14.90 -1.16
N GLU A 62 -18.88 -13.74 -1.79
CA GLU A 62 -19.46 -13.65 -3.12
C GLU A 62 -18.39 -13.86 -4.20
N ASN A 63 -18.77 -14.63 -5.26
CA ASN A 63 -17.85 -14.93 -6.35
C ASN A 63 -17.85 -13.83 -7.41
N HIS A 64 -16.65 -13.32 -7.72
CA HIS A 64 -16.41 -12.36 -8.78
C HIS A 64 -15.48 -12.94 -9.85
N SER A 65 -15.81 -12.71 -11.10
CA SER A 65 -14.97 -13.08 -12.24
C SER A 65 -14.46 -11.84 -12.98
N LEU A 66 -13.34 -11.95 -13.70
CA LEU A 66 -12.86 -10.82 -14.52
C LEU A 66 -13.91 -10.33 -15.52
N LYS A 67 -14.80 -11.21 -15.97
CA LYS A 67 -15.87 -10.90 -16.95
C LYS A 67 -16.90 -9.92 -16.39
N ASP A 68 -17.11 -9.90 -15.07
CA ASP A 68 -18.08 -9.02 -14.41
C ASP A 68 -17.67 -7.55 -14.49
N PHE A 69 -16.39 -7.31 -14.81
CA PHE A 69 -15.81 -5.99 -14.99
C PHE A 69 -15.61 -5.56 -16.46
N HIS A 70 -16.12 -6.35 -17.42
CA HIS A 70 -16.09 -5.96 -18.83
C HIS A 70 -16.81 -4.64 -19.04
N GLY A 71 -16.26 -3.79 -19.91
CA GLY A 71 -16.75 -2.43 -20.16
C GLY A 71 -16.15 -1.38 -19.22
N LYS A 72 -15.43 -1.79 -18.16
CA LYS A 72 -14.69 -0.90 -17.25
C LYS A 72 -13.19 -0.99 -17.49
N VAL A 73 -12.50 0.11 -17.25
CA VAL A 73 -11.05 0.10 -17.02
C VAL A 73 -10.80 -0.39 -15.61
N VAL A 74 -9.95 -1.40 -15.45
CA VAL A 74 -9.68 -2.04 -14.15
C VAL A 74 -8.26 -1.78 -13.72
N LEU A 75 -8.07 -1.16 -12.55
CA LEU A 75 -6.81 -1.17 -11.83
C LEU A 75 -6.81 -2.43 -10.96
N MET A 76 -6.05 -3.45 -11.37
CA MET A 76 -5.93 -4.71 -10.65
C MET A 76 -4.59 -4.73 -9.91
N ASN A 77 -4.64 -4.85 -8.58
CA ASN A 77 -3.48 -4.85 -7.70
C ASN A 77 -3.36 -6.16 -6.94
N PHE A 78 -2.18 -6.78 -6.98
CA PHE A 78 -1.85 -7.97 -6.16
C PHE A 78 -1.08 -7.52 -4.93
N TRP A 79 -1.56 -7.91 -3.74
CA TRP A 79 -1.05 -7.42 -2.46
C TRP A 79 -1.15 -8.44 -1.33
N ALA A 80 -0.59 -8.10 -0.17
CA ALA A 80 -0.77 -8.83 1.09
C ALA A 80 -0.62 -7.88 2.29
N THR A 81 -1.19 -8.25 3.44
CA THR A 81 -1.14 -7.42 4.65
C THR A 81 0.28 -7.26 5.21
N TRP A 82 1.12 -8.28 5.09
CA TRP A 82 2.52 -8.27 5.52
C TRP A 82 3.47 -7.52 4.59
N CYS A 83 3.00 -7.00 3.46
CA CYS A 83 3.80 -6.31 2.45
C CYS A 83 3.86 -4.80 2.71
N PRO A 84 4.95 -4.21 3.23
CA PRO A 84 5.00 -2.79 3.59
C PRO A 84 4.72 -1.82 2.44
N PRO A 85 5.26 -2.00 1.21
CA PRO A 85 4.92 -1.11 0.10
C PRO A 85 3.45 -1.23 -0.34
N CYS A 86 2.81 -2.42 -0.21
CA CYS A 86 1.39 -2.60 -0.49
C CYS A 86 0.53 -1.74 0.45
N ARG A 87 0.85 -1.77 1.74
CA ARG A 87 0.17 -0.98 2.76
C ARG A 87 0.23 0.52 2.49
N ARG A 88 1.38 1.00 2.01
CA ARG A 88 1.59 2.43 1.72
C ARG A 88 0.83 2.93 0.51
N GLU A 89 0.57 2.08 -0.48
CA GLU A 89 -0.15 2.48 -1.70
C GLU A 89 -1.68 2.45 -1.55
N MET A 90 -2.22 1.69 -0.57
CA MET A 90 -3.67 1.55 -0.35
C MET A 90 -4.41 2.88 -0.27
N PRO A 91 -3.98 3.90 0.50
CA PRO A 91 -4.68 5.17 0.56
C PRO A 91 -4.77 5.89 -0.78
N SER A 92 -3.74 5.78 -1.64
CA SER A 92 -3.76 6.40 -2.96
C SER A 92 -4.68 5.65 -3.94
N MET A 93 -4.79 4.32 -3.81
CA MET A 93 -5.77 3.53 -4.56
C MET A 93 -7.20 3.90 -4.17
N GLU A 94 -7.48 4.07 -2.87
CA GLU A 94 -8.80 4.48 -2.40
C GLU A 94 -9.17 5.88 -2.91
N ARG A 95 -8.26 6.86 -2.83
CA ARG A 95 -8.52 8.20 -3.37
C ARG A 95 -8.77 8.17 -4.89
N LEU A 96 -8.01 7.35 -5.63
CA LEU A 96 -8.25 7.14 -7.06
C LEU A 96 -9.61 6.50 -7.31
N TYR A 97 -9.96 5.45 -6.55
CA TYR A 97 -11.24 4.77 -6.66
C TYR A 97 -12.40 5.72 -6.40
N GLN A 98 -12.38 6.48 -5.31
CA GLN A 98 -13.41 7.47 -4.99
C GLN A 98 -13.57 8.55 -6.09
N LYS A 99 -12.47 8.90 -6.76
CA LYS A 99 -12.48 9.91 -7.81
C LYS A 99 -13.12 9.42 -9.11
N PHE A 100 -12.89 8.17 -9.49
CA PHE A 100 -13.27 7.63 -10.80
C PHE A 100 -14.27 6.47 -10.73
N ASN A 101 -14.65 5.99 -9.54
CA ASN A 101 -15.60 4.91 -9.39
C ASN A 101 -16.92 5.22 -10.08
N GLY A 102 -17.40 4.27 -10.89
CA GLY A 102 -18.63 4.40 -11.66
C GLY A 102 -18.70 3.38 -12.79
N ASP A 103 -19.39 3.74 -13.87
CA ASP A 103 -19.67 2.82 -14.96
C ASP A 103 -18.42 2.44 -15.79
N ASN A 104 -17.38 3.28 -15.79
CA ASN A 104 -16.23 3.13 -16.69
C ASN A 104 -14.90 2.74 -16.02
N PHE A 105 -14.81 2.75 -14.67
CA PHE A 105 -13.58 2.44 -13.93
C PHE A 105 -13.87 1.69 -12.64
N THR A 106 -12.94 0.83 -12.23
CA THR A 106 -12.96 0.18 -10.91
C THR A 106 -11.55 -0.19 -10.46
N VAL A 107 -11.41 -0.45 -9.15
CA VAL A 107 -10.21 -1.02 -8.53
C VAL A 107 -10.56 -2.41 -8.01
N ILE A 108 -9.68 -3.37 -8.25
CA ILE A 108 -9.74 -4.73 -7.69
C ILE A 108 -8.42 -5.01 -7.00
N ALA A 109 -8.45 -5.26 -5.70
CA ALA A 109 -7.28 -5.65 -4.92
C ALA A 109 -7.32 -7.16 -4.64
N ILE A 110 -6.43 -7.92 -5.28
CA ILE A 110 -6.33 -9.37 -5.11
C ILE A 110 -5.34 -9.66 -4.00
N ASN A 111 -5.84 -10.09 -2.85
CA ASN A 111 -5.02 -10.52 -1.72
C ASN A 111 -4.46 -11.92 -1.97
N GLN A 112 -3.17 -12.10 -1.68
CA GLN A 112 -2.45 -13.32 -1.96
C GLN A 112 -2.18 -14.12 -0.69
N MET A 113 -2.67 -15.38 -0.64
CA MET A 113 -2.37 -16.40 0.37
C MET A 113 -2.81 -16.04 1.81
N GLU A 114 -3.80 -15.17 1.97
CA GLU A 114 -4.38 -14.83 3.28
C GLU A 114 -5.88 -15.13 3.26
N ASP A 115 -6.48 -15.29 4.43
CA ASP A 115 -7.91 -15.47 4.60
C ASP A 115 -8.65 -14.14 4.84
N GLY A 116 -9.97 -14.16 4.67
CA GLY A 116 -10.82 -12.98 4.80
C GLY A 116 -10.78 -12.37 6.21
N ASP A 117 -10.77 -13.20 7.25
CA ASP A 117 -10.77 -12.74 8.65
C ASP A 117 -9.49 -11.95 8.97
N HIS A 118 -8.34 -12.45 8.48
CA HIS A 118 -7.06 -11.78 8.66
C HIS A 118 -7.02 -10.44 7.95
N VAL A 119 -7.49 -10.39 6.71
CA VAL A 119 -7.53 -9.16 5.91
C VAL A 119 -8.52 -8.17 6.49
N PHE A 120 -9.71 -8.61 6.94
CA PHE A 120 -10.70 -7.76 7.62
C PHE A 120 -10.12 -7.12 8.90
N ALA A 121 -9.47 -7.93 9.73
CA ALA A 121 -8.82 -7.41 10.95
C ALA A 121 -7.72 -6.38 10.64
N TYR A 122 -7.06 -6.50 9.50
CA TYR A 122 -6.06 -5.55 9.03
C TYR A 122 -6.69 -4.27 8.48
N THR A 123 -7.67 -4.37 7.57
CA THR A 123 -8.31 -3.20 6.94
C THR A 123 -8.99 -2.31 7.96
N GLY A 124 -9.64 -2.89 8.98
CA GLY A 124 -10.23 -2.16 10.09
C GLY A 124 -9.25 -1.36 10.98
N GLN A 125 -7.94 -1.51 10.77
CA GLN A 125 -6.90 -0.73 11.45
C GLN A 125 -6.30 0.39 10.58
N LEU A 126 -6.74 0.51 9.33
CA LEU A 126 -6.27 1.55 8.42
C LEU A 126 -6.97 2.89 8.73
N ASP A 127 -6.24 3.98 8.56
CA ASP A 127 -6.80 5.34 8.66
C ASP A 127 -7.86 5.61 7.58
N VAL A 128 -7.77 4.89 6.45
CA VAL A 128 -8.70 4.94 5.33
C VAL A 128 -9.12 3.51 5.01
N ASP A 129 -10.37 3.18 5.26
CA ASP A 129 -10.93 1.88 4.95
C ASP A 129 -11.14 1.75 3.42
N PRO A 130 -10.56 0.73 2.77
CA PRO A 130 -10.77 0.50 1.35
C PRO A 130 -12.23 0.16 1.04
N THR A 131 -12.84 0.92 0.11
CA THR A 131 -14.22 0.68 -0.35
C THR A 131 -14.27 0.00 -1.71
N PHE A 132 -13.12 -0.23 -2.35
CA PHE A 132 -13.01 -1.02 -3.57
C PHE A 132 -13.04 -2.52 -3.28
N THR A 133 -13.30 -3.32 -4.32
CA THR A 133 -13.41 -4.77 -4.21
C THR A 133 -12.08 -5.43 -3.81
N ILE A 134 -12.09 -6.22 -2.73
CA ILE A 134 -10.98 -7.07 -2.29
C ILE A 134 -11.34 -8.52 -2.57
N LEU A 135 -10.49 -9.23 -3.31
CA LEU A 135 -10.66 -10.65 -3.69
C LEU A 135 -9.53 -11.50 -3.11
N PHE A 136 -9.78 -12.80 -2.88
CA PHE A 136 -8.84 -13.71 -2.24
C PHE A 136 -8.29 -14.78 -3.19
N ASP A 137 -7.01 -14.68 -3.52
CA ASP A 137 -6.23 -15.71 -4.24
C ASP A 137 -5.50 -16.62 -3.23
N LYS A 138 -6.30 -17.43 -2.49
CA LYS A 138 -5.85 -18.24 -1.35
C LYS A 138 -4.77 -19.26 -1.74
N ASP A 139 -4.76 -19.73 -2.98
CA ASP A 139 -3.84 -20.74 -3.50
C ASP A 139 -2.84 -20.23 -4.55
N SER A 140 -2.77 -18.92 -4.73
CA SER A 140 -1.89 -18.23 -5.68
C SER A 140 -2.08 -18.63 -7.15
N LYS A 141 -3.18 -19.25 -7.53
CA LYS A 141 -3.42 -19.66 -8.93
C LYS A 141 -3.55 -18.45 -9.84
N VAL A 142 -4.28 -17.43 -9.40
CA VAL A 142 -4.50 -16.22 -10.20
C VAL A 142 -3.19 -15.42 -10.30
N SER A 143 -2.51 -15.17 -9.21
CA SER A 143 -1.22 -14.47 -9.22
C SER A 143 -0.15 -15.19 -10.08
N ASN A 144 -0.14 -16.53 -10.07
CA ASN A 144 0.73 -17.33 -10.94
C ASN A 144 0.35 -17.17 -12.42
N SER A 145 -0.95 -17.14 -12.78
CA SER A 145 -1.41 -16.92 -14.16
C SER A 145 -1.02 -15.56 -14.71
N TYR A 146 -1.02 -14.53 -13.85
CA TYR A 146 -0.54 -13.17 -14.15
C TYR A 146 0.98 -13.00 -14.05
N ARG A 147 1.72 -14.07 -13.71
CA ARG A 147 3.18 -14.07 -13.53
C ARG A 147 3.63 -13.00 -12.51
N VAL A 148 2.92 -12.91 -11.40
CA VAL A 148 3.28 -12.05 -10.28
C VAL A 148 4.50 -12.66 -9.59
N SER A 149 5.63 -11.96 -9.65
CA SER A 149 6.91 -12.40 -9.07
C SER A 149 7.30 -11.67 -7.78
N GLY A 150 6.48 -10.72 -7.36
CA GLY A 150 6.68 -9.93 -6.14
C GLY A 150 5.52 -8.98 -5.90
N LEU A 151 5.36 -8.54 -4.65
CA LEU A 151 4.29 -7.66 -4.22
C LEU A 151 4.81 -6.25 -3.89
N PRO A 152 4.02 -5.22 -4.16
CA PRO A 152 2.80 -5.28 -4.98
C PRO A 152 3.13 -5.40 -6.46
N THR A 153 2.21 -5.98 -7.23
CA THR A 153 2.22 -5.92 -8.70
C THR A 153 0.86 -5.42 -9.17
N THR A 154 0.86 -4.41 -10.04
CA THR A 154 -0.36 -3.79 -10.54
C THR A 154 -0.46 -3.89 -12.05
N PHE A 155 -1.65 -4.15 -12.53
CA PHE A 155 -2.01 -4.14 -13.95
C PHE A 155 -3.13 -3.12 -14.18
N LEU A 156 -3.04 -2.38 -15.29
CA LEU A 156 -4.15 -1.56 -15.78
C LEU A 156 -4.71 -2.25 -17.02
N ILE A 157 -6.00 -2.62 -16.94
CA ILE A 157 -6.72 -3.44 -17.92
C ILE A 157 -7.76 -2.56 -18.60
N ASP A 158 -7.86 -2.63 -19.93
CA ASP A 158 -8.84 -1.86 -20.71
C ASP A 158 -10.25 -2.48 -20.65
N LYS A 159 -11.24 -1.77 -21.23
CA LYS A 159 -12.65 -2.20 -21.26
C LYS A 159 -12.88 -3.52 -21.99
N GLN A 160 -11.95 -3.92 -22.86
CA GLN A 160 -11.98 -5.17 -23.61
C GLN A 160 -11.32 -6.33 -22.86
N GLY A 161 -10.80 -6.08 -21.64
CA GLY A 161 -10.15 -7.08 -20.81
C GLY A 161 -8.68 -7.34 -21.20
N ASN A 162 -7.99 -6.40 -21.84
CA ASN A 162 -6.58 -6.53 -22.16
C ASN A 162 -5.71 -5.73 -21.19
N ILE A 163 -4.61 -6.32 -20.75
CA ILE A 163 -3.57 -5.63 -19.98
C ILE A 163 -2.88 -4.62 -20.89
N ARG A 164 -2.89 -3.35 -20.48
CA ARG A 164 -2.27 -2.22 -21.20
C ARG A 164 -0.99 -1.74 -20.50
N TYR A 165 -0.98 -1.76 -19.15
CA TYR A 165 0.15 -1.32 -18.35
C TYR A 165 0.42 -2.30 -17.20
N ARG A 166 1.68 -2.26 -16.72
CA ARG A 166 2.13 -3.02 -15.55
C ARG A 166 3.03 -2.16 -14.66
N ALA A 167 2.95 -2.37 -13.34
CA ALA A 167 3.92 -1.87 -12.38
C ALA A 167 4.32 -2.98 -11.39
N ILE A 168 5.59 -2.96 -10.95
CA ILE A 168 6.09 -3.81 -9.86
C ILE A 168 6.64 -2.88 -8.78
N GLY A 169 6.27 -3.14 -7.52
CA GLY A 169 6.55 -2.28 -6.37
C GLY A 169 5.50 -1.17 -6.21
N GLY A 170 5.43 -0.59 -5.00
CA GLY A 170 4.40 0.36 -4.61
C GLY A 170 4.36 1.64 -5.44
N ARG A 171 3.15 2.18 -5.63
CA ARG A 171 2.87 3.38 -6.43
C ARG A 171 1.95 4.36 -5.71
N GLU A 172 2.06 5.66 -6.08
CA GLU A 172 1.04 6.67 -5.82
C GLU A 172 0.06 6.67 -7.00
N PHE A 173 -1.11 6.06 -6.80
CA PHE A 173 -2.06 5.85 -7.89
C PHE A 173 -2.91 7.09 -8.22
N ASP A 174 -3.09 8.02 -7.29
CA ASP A 174 -3.76 9.30 -7.49
C ASP A 174 -2.85 10.39 -8.09
N HIS A 175 -1.70 9.99 -8.65
CA HIS A 175 -0.81 10.90 -9.38
C HIS A 175 -1.41 11.28 -10.74
N PRO A 176 -1.33 12.56 -11.19
CA PRO A 176 -1.91 13.02 -12.45
C PRO A 176 -1.54 12.20 -13.69
N GLU A 177 -0.32 11.65 -13.75
CA GLU A 177 0.11 10.80 -14.89
C GLU A 177 -0.63 9.47 -14.92
N VAL A 178 -0.93 8.85 -13.76
CA VAL A 178 -1.73 7.62 -13.66
C VAL A 178 -3.17 7.91 -14.05
N GLU A 179 -3.74 8.99 -13.51
CA GLU A 179 -5.09 9.44 -13.85
C GLU A 179 -5.25 9.68 -15.35
N LYS A 180 -4.26 10.30 -15.99
CA LYS A 180 -4.25 10.53 -17.44
C LYS A 180 -4.29 9.22 -18.23
N GLN A 181 -3.50 8.20 -17.82
CA GLN A 181 -3.51 6.88 -18.46
C GLN A 181 -4.88 6.20 -18.32
N ILE A 182 -5.50 6.30 -17.15
CA ILE A 182 -6.84 5.76 -16.89
C ILE A 182 -7.88 6.47 -17.75
N MET A 183 -7.90 7.80 -17.75
CA MET A 183 -8.84 8.59 -18.55
C MET A 183 -8.70 8.29 -20.05
N GLN A 184 -7.47 8.09 -20.55
CA GLN A 184 -7.24 7.70 -21.92
C GLN A 184 -7.92 6.35 -22.25
N LEU A 185 -7.74 5.32 -21.41
CA LEU A 185 -8.38 4.03 -21.61
C LEU A 185 -9.91 4.08 -21.46
N MET A 186 -10.41 4.97 -20.59
CA MET A 186 -11.86 5.17 -20.44
C MET A 186 -12.52 5.78 -21.69
N GLN A 187 -11.75 6.47 -22.55
CA GLN A 187 -12.23 7.07 -23.79
C GLN A 187 -12.15 6.12 -25.00
N GLU A 188 -11.38 5.04 -24.92
CA GLU A 188 -11.32 3.97 -25.94
C GLU A 188 -12.56 3.06 -25.87
#